data_f297c14b97869b34d19da30401372f15
#
_entry.id   f297c14b97869b34d19da30401372f15
#
_cell.length_a   1.000
_cell.length_b   1.000
_cell.length_c   1.000
_cell.angle_alpha   90.00
_cell.angle_beta   90.00
_cell.angle_gamma   90.00
#
_symmetry.space_group_name_H-M   'P 1'
#
loop_
_entity.id
_entity.type
_entity.pdbx_description
1 polymer ?
#
loop_
_entity_poly.entity_id
_entity_poly.type
_entity_poly.pdbx_seq_one_letter_code
_entity_poly.pdbx_strand_id
1 'polypeptide(L)'
;MAVWVAQRVGPSGHVVAIDVDVGYLERLDLPNLEVVQHNILEDPLERLDPGSFDVVCSRLLLFHLVGRQEEAIARMAQCLRPGGWLIDEDADWGTPGSVDPSHPGYQAYHDAWRNGDWWIARGYDPWFGRQLPALFERCGLEDIRHEASTEVVRGDSPWGQWFAETLEVMNTLGGGAPSEVQQREHEGIVATFVDPSTWVLRELLHACWGRRAGQGG
;
A
#
# COMPACT_ATOMS: atom_id res chain seq x y z
N MET A 1 6.63 -9.85 0.51
CA MET A 1 6.07 -10.07 1.86
C MET A 1 5.88 -11.54 2.17
N ALA A 2 5.12 -12.33 1.39
CA ALA A 2 4.79 -13.74 1.67
C ALA A 2 6.02 -14.62 2.04
N VAL A 3 7.10 -14.56 1.26
CA VAL A 3 8.36 -15.30 1.55
C VAL A 3 8.93 -14.93 2.91
N TRP A 4 9.00 -13.62 3.22
CA TRP A 4 9.54 -13.16 4.50
C TRP A 4 8.70 -13.64 5.68
N VAL A 5 7.37 -13.58 5.57
CA VAL A 5 6.45 -14.07 6.60
C VAL A 5 6.63 -15.58 6.78
N ALA A 6 6.64 -16.37 5.69
CA ALA A 6 6.81 -17.82 5.74
C ALA A 6 8.13 -18.23 6.42
N GLN A 7 9.22 -17.53 6.12
CA GLN A 7 10.51 -17.73 6.79
C GLN A 7 10.47 -17.34 8.27
N ARG A 8 9.76 -16.27 8.61
CA ARG A 8 9.68 -15.75 9.98
C ARG A 8 8.88 -16.64 10.91
N VAL A 9 7.76 -17.19 10.45
CA VAL A 9 6.93 -18.12 11.25
C VAL A 9 7.55 -19.53 11.33
N GLY A 10 8.49 -19.84 10.43
CA GLY A 10 9.23 -21.10 10.44
C GLY A 10 8.40 -22.33 10.06
N PRO A 11 8.97 -23.54 10.18
CA PRO A 11 8.38 -24.78 9.67
C PRO A 11 7.12 -25.25 10.43
N SER A 12 6.89 -24.74 11.64
CA SER A 12 5.69 -25.05 12.43
C SER A 12 4.54 -24.06 12.20
N GLY A 13 4.80 -22.94 11.52
CA GLY A 13 3.80 -21.97 11.15
C GLY A 13 3.21 -22.29 9.78
N HIS A 14 2.03 -21.74 9.51
CA HIS A 14 1.36 -21.81 8.23
C HIS A 14 1.02 -20.40 7.74
N VAL A 15 1.25 -20.13 6.45
CA VAL A 15 0.97 -18.83 5.83
C VAL A 15 0.03 -19.06 4.64
N VAL A 16 -1.07 -18.32 4.62
CA VAL A 16 -1.96 -18.24 3.46
C VAL A 16 -1.72 -16.89 2.78
N ALA A 17 -1.25 -16.90 1.56
CA ALA A 17 -1.09 -15.71 0.74
C ALA A 17 -2.23 -15.61 -0.26
N ILE A 18 -2.92 -14.48 -0.26
CA ILE A 18 -4.05 -14.24 -1.15
C ILE A 18 -3.78 -13.08 -2.09
N ASP A 19 -4.25 -13.19 -3.32
CA ASP A 19 -4.30 -12.10 -4.30
C ASP A 19 -5.40 -12.41 -5.32
N VAL A 20 -5.87 -11.40 -6.05
CA VAL A 20 -6.75 -11.57 -7.21
C VAL A 20 -5.98 -12.13 -8.42
N ASP A 21 -4.68 -11.86 -8.49
CA ASP A 21 -3.74 -12.43 -9.46
C ASP A 21 -2.59 -13.13 -8.73
N VAL A 22 -2.63 -14.45 -8.71
CA VAL A 22 -1.64 -15.28 -8.02
C VAL A 22 -0.43 -15.67 -8.88
N GLY A 23 -0.33 -15.20 -10.11
CA GLY A 23 0.70 -15.63 -11.07
C GLY A 23 2.15 -15.46 -10.60
N TYR A 24 2.43 -14.50 -9.69
CA TYR A 24 3.73 -14.38 -9.04
C TYR A 24 3.88 -15.25 -7.81
N LEU A 25 2.80 -15.43 -7.05
CA LEU A 25 2.79 -16.20 -5.79
C LEU A 25 2.93 -17.70 -6.06
N GLU A 26 2.32 -18.21 -7.13
CA GLU A 26 2.40 -19.64 -7.53
C GLU A 26 3.81 -20.12 -7.89
N ARG A 27 4.74 -19.19 -8.14
CA ARG A 27 6.16 -19.52 -8.38
C ARG A 27 6.95 -19.76 -7.10
N LEU A 28 6.34 -19.47 -5.94
CA LEU A 28 6.98 -19.62 -4.65
C LEU A 28 6.81 -21.09 -4.19
N ASP A 29 7.93 -21.80 -4.02
CA ASP A 29 7.96 -23.17 -3.50
C ASP A 29 8.44 -23.16 -2.05
N LEU A 30 7.48 -22.99 -1.12
CA LEU A 30 7.75 -22.99 0.32
C LEU A 30 6.77 -23.94 1.01
N PRO A 31 7.25 -24.89 1.84
CA PRO A 31 6.43 -25.98 2.39
C PRO A 31 5.35 -25.51 3.37
N ASN A 32 5.47 -24.29 3.90
CA ASN A 32 4.54 -23.67 4.85
C ASN A 32 3.78 -22.47 4.27
N LEU A 33 3.76 -22.33 2.93
CA LEU A 33 3.04 -21.28 2.22
C LEU A 33 1.96 -21.91 1.32
N GLU A 34 0.73 -21.57 1.60
CA GLU A 34 -0.42 -21.82 0.74
C GLU A 34 -0.76 -20.57 -0.07
N VAL A 35 -0.98 -20.72 -1.37
CA VAL A 35 -1.39 -19.64 -2.26
C VAL A 35 -2.84 -19.84 -2.67
N VAL A 36 -3.68 -18.84 -2.44
CA VAL A 36 -5.11 -18.89 -2.75
C VAL A 36 -5.49 -17.67 -3.59
N GLN A 37 -6.00 -17.91 -4.79
CA GLN A 37 -6.64 -16.84 -5.55
C GLN A 37 -7.93 -16.43 -4.86
N HIS A 38 -7.95 -15.18 -4.35
CA HIS A 38 -9.06 -14.69 -3.54
C HIS A 38 -9.17 -13.16 -3.59
N ASN A 39 -10.38 -12.67 -3.82
CA ASN A 39 -10.71 -11.26 -3.69
C ASN A 39 -11.25 -10.99 -2.29
N ILE A 40 -10.50 -10.27 -1.48
CA ILE A 40 -10.89 -9.96 -0.08
C ILE A 40 -12.26 -9.26 0.02
N LEU A 41 -12.70 -8.55 -1.00
CA LEU A 41 -13.97 -7.84 -1.01
C LEU A 41 -15.15 -8.68 -1.49
N GLU A 42 -14.93 -9.60 -2.44
CA GLU A 42 -16.02 -10.25 -3.17
C GLU A 42 -16.20 -11.73 -2.80
N ASP A 43 -15.08 -12.44 -2.51
CA ASP A 43 -15.14 -13.88 -2.29
C ASP A 43 -15.60 -14.23 -0.86
N PRO A 44 -16.24 -15.39 -0.66
CA PRO A 44 -16.65 -15.88 0.66
C PRO A 44 -15.45 -16.11 1.57
N LEU A 45 -15.44 -15.51 2.77
CA LEU A 45 -14.35 -15.66 3.76
C LEU A 45 -14.19 -17.09 4.28
N GLU A 46 -15.24 -17.93 4.19
CA GLU A 46 -15.22 -19.34 4.58
C GLU A 46 -14.10 -20.12 3.89
N ARG A 47 -13.64 -19.66 2.73
CA ARG A 47 -12.51 -20.24 2.01
C ARG A 47 -11.15 -20.00 2.69
N LEU A 48 -11.08 -19.05 3.60
CA LEU A 48 -9.90 -18.64 4.35
C LEU A 48 -9.95 -19.11 5.83
N ASP A 49 -10.92 -19.89 6.23
CA ASP A 49 -11.13 -20.32 7.62
C ASP A 49 -11.19 -19.12 8.60
N PRO A 50 -12.23 -18.27 8.52
CA PRO A 50 -12.31 -17.03 9.28
C PRO A 50 -12.30 -17.30 10.79
N GLY A 51 -11.58 -16.46 11.53
CA GLY A 51 -11.42 -16.59 12.98
C GLY A 51 -10.26 -17.48 13.41
N SER A 52 -9.43 -17.97 12.49
CA SER A 52 -8.33 -18.90 12.77
C SER A 52 -6.94 -18.24 12.83
N PHE A 53 -6.74 -17.09 12.18
CA PHE A 53 -5.42 -16.51 12.02
C PHE A 53 -4.94 -15.76 13.26
N ASP A 54 -3.67 -15.98 13.64
CA ASP A 54 -2.97 -15.20 14.66
C ASP A 54 -2.67 -13.78 14.19
N VAL A 55 -2.29 -13.67 12.91
CA VAL A 55 -1.95 -12.40 12.25
C VAL A 55 -2.52 -12.38 10.84
N VAL A 56 -3.12 -11.27 10.49
CA VAL A 56 -3.47 -10.92 9.11
C VAL A 56 -2.66 -9.68 8.73
N CYS A 57 -2.04 -9.67 7.58
CA CYS A 57 -1.27 -8.52 7.13
C CYS A 57 -1.51 -8.18 5.67
N SER A 58 -1.53 -6.89 5.36
CA SER A 58 -1.57 -6.35 4.01
C SER A 58 -0.49 -5.29 3.81
N ARG A 59 -0.15 -5.05 2.56
CA ARG A 59 0.82 -4.00 2.21
C ARG A 59 0.52 -3.45 0.83
N LEU A 60 0.41 -2.12 0.74
CA LEU A 60 0.13 -1.40 -0.49
C LEU A 60 -1.10 -1.98 -1.23
N LEU A 61 -2.14 -2.31 -0.46
CA LEU A 61 -3.38 -2.87 -0.96
C LEU A 61 -4.54 -1.88 -0.82
N LEU A 62 -4.70 -1.33 0.39
CA LEU A 62 -5.96 -0.63 0.73
C LEU A 62 -6.10 0.69 -0.02
N PHE A 63 -5.01 1.37 -0.37
CA PHE A 63 -5.07 2.58 -1.17
C PHE A 63 -5.64 2.36 -2.59
N HIS A 64 -5.67 1.11 -3.08
CA HIS A 64 -6.33 0.70 -4.32
C HIS A 64 -7.85 0.47 -4.19
N LEU A 65 -8.38 0.40 -2.99
CA LEU A 65 -9.76 0.01 -2.72
C LEU A 65 -10.65 1.23 -2.39
N VAL A 66 -10.51 2.32 -3.17
CA VAL A 66 -11.18 3.60 -2.94
C VAL A 66 -12.67 3.41 -2.63
N GLY A 67 -13.09 3.92 -1.46
CA GLY A 67 -14.46 3.84 -0.96
C GLY A 67 -14.86 2.49 -0.32
N ARG A 68 -13.97 1.48 -0.35
CA ARG A 68 -14.22 0.16 0.24
C ARG A 68 -13.15 -0.29 1.23
N GLN A 69 -12.25 0.61 1.63
CA GLN A 69 -11.12 0.29 2.52
C GLN A 69 -11.61 -0.21 3.89
N GLU A 70 -12.63 0.44 4.45
CA GLU A 70 -13.21 0.05 5.74
C GLU A 70 -13.84 -1.36 5.68
N GLU A 71 -14.51 -1.68 4.59
CA GLU A 71 -15.05 -3.02 4.34
C GLU A 71 -13.94 -4.06 4.27
N ALA A 72 -12.85 -3.77 3.55
CA ALA A 72 -11.70 -4.68 3.46
C ALA A 72 -11.06 -4.92 4.84
N ILE A 73 -10.84 -3.87 5.63
CA ILE A 73 -10.30 -3.96 6.99
C ILE A 73 -11.22 -4.82 7.87
N ALA A 74 -12.53 -4.58 7.83
CA ALA A 74 -13.50 -5.35 8.61
C ALA A 74 -13.49 -6.85 8.22
N ARG A 75 -13.36 -7.16 6.93
CA ARG A 75 -13.25 -8.55 6.44
C ARG A 75 -11.94 -9.20 6.85
N MET A 76 -10.81 -8.49 6.76
CA MET A 76 -9.53 -8.98 7.28
C MET A 76 -9.58 -9.23 8.78
N ALA A 77 -10.20 -8.34 9.55
CA ALA A 77 -10.38 -8.52 10.99
C ALA A 77 -11.24 -9.76 11.34
N GLN A 78 -12.22 -10.12 10.49
CA GLN A 78 -13.02 -11.36 10.68
C GLN A 78 -12.17 -12.62 10.52
N CYS A 79 -11.09 -12.60 9.73
CA CYS A 79 -10.18 -13.73 9.60
C CYS A 79 -9.33 -13.97 10.86
N LEU A 80 -9.11 -12.96 11.69
CA LEU A 80 -8.35 -13.09 12.92
C LEU A 80 -9.08 -13.91 13.98
N ARG A 81 -8.37 -14.72 14.76
CA ARG A 81 -8.89 -15.24 16.02
C ARG A 81 -9.06 -14.12 17.05
N PRO A 82 -9.88 -14.31 18.11
CA PRO A 82 -9.90 -13.36 19.23
C PRO A 82 -8.51 -13.12 19.80
N GLY A 83 -8.10 -11.85 19.93
CA GLY A 83 -6.76 -11.44 20.34
C GLY A 83 -5.69 -11.50 19.26
N GLY A 84 -6.02 -11.88 18.03
CA GLY A 84 -5.12 -11.82 16.87
C GLY A 84 -4.87 -10.39 16.39
N TRP A 85 -3.83 -10.19 15.59
CA TRP A 85 -3.35 -8.87 15.13
C TRP A 85 -3.60 -8.65 13.65
N LEU A 86 -4.19 -7.49 13.30
CA LEU A 86 -4.18 -6.95 11.95
C LEU A 86 -3.00 -5.98 11.83
N ILE A 87 -2.22 -6.13 10.75
CA ILE A 87 -1.11 -5.23 10.41
C ILE A 87 -1.34 -4.75 8.99
N ASP A 88 -1.35 -3.46 8.78
CA ASP A 88 -1.37 -2.88 7.43
C ASP A 88 -0.23 -1.89 7.24
N GLU A 89 0.45 -2.01 6.09
CA GLU A 89 1.42 -1.02 5.63
C GLU A 89 0.91 -0.39 4.34
N ASP A 90 0.59 0.90 4.40
CA ASP A 90 0.15 1.63 3.21
C ASP A 90 0.78 3.02 3.09
N ALA A 91 0.81 3.55 1.90
CA ALA A 91 1.57 4.73 1.59
C ALA A 91 0.72 6.01 1.63
N ASP A 92 1.41 7.10 1.99
CA ASP A 92 1.01 8.46 1.68
C ASP A 92 1.93 8.99 0.58
N TRP A 93 1.38 9.13 -0.60
CA TRP A 93 2.07 9.59 -1.79
C TRP A 93 2.13 11.12 -1.90
N GLY A 94 1.59 11.84 -0.93
CA GLY A 94 1.69 13.30 -0.88
C GLY A 94 3.06 13.82 -0.42
N THR A 95 4.00 12.93 -0.06
CA THR A 95 5.34 13.31 0.43
C THR A 95 6.46 13.23 -0.62
N PRO A 96 6.46 12.36 -1.65
CA PRO A 96 7.56 12.29 -2.59
C PRO A 96 7.87 13.63 -3.28
N GLY A 97 9.11 13.82 -3.64
CA GLY A 97 9.56 15.01 -4.35
C GLY A 97 11.02 15.36 -4.06
N SER A 98 11.54 16.38 -4.72
CA SER A 98 12.87 16.94 -4.38
C SER A 98 12.88 17.42 -2.93
N VAL A 99 13.97 17.17 -2.22
CA VAL A 99 14.17 17.73 -0.87
C VAL A 99 14.51 19.23 -0.88
N ASP A 100 14.88 19.76 -2.04
CA ASP A 100 15.12 21.19 -2.24
C ASP A 100 13.83 21.88 -2.69
N PRO A 101 13.22 22.74 -1.84
CA PRO A 101 11.97 23.45 -2.17
C PRO A 101 12.12 24.44 -3.35
N SER A 102 13.35 24.82 -3.71
CA SER A 102 13.62 25.69 -4.87
C SER A 102 13.71 24.92 -6.19
N HIS A 103 13.79 23.58 -6.13
CA HIS A 103 13.85 22.74 -7.32
C HIS A 103 12.50 22.75 -8.06
N PRO A 104 12.49 22.98 -9.39
CA PRO A 104 11.22 23.02 -10.15
C PRO A 104 10.34 21.78 -9.98
N GLY A 105 10.95 20.58 -9.88
CA GLY A 105 10.23 19.32 -9.66
C GLY A 105 9.56 19.23 -8.30
N TYR A 106 10.02 19.93 -7.26
CA TYR A 106 9.36 20.00 -5.97
C TYR A 106 7.96 20.61 -6.11
N GLN A 107 7.90 21.81 -6.70
CA GLN A 107 6.63 22.50 -6.84
C GLN A 107 5.68 21.77 -7.80
N ALA A 108 6.20 21.28 -8.93
CA ALA A 108 5.41 20.56 -9.93
C ALA A 108 4.76 19.31 -9.33
N TYR A 109 5.50 18.53 -8.54
CA TYR A 109 4.96 17.34 -7.87
C TYR A 109 3.84 17.72 -6.89
N HIS A 110 4.10 18.66 -5.98
CA HIS A 110 3.13 19.07 -4.99
C HIS A 110 1.88 19.73 -5.58
N ASP A 111 2.00 20.46 -6.68
CA ASP A 111 0.83 21.05 -7.37
C ASP A 111 -0.01 19.97 -8.05
N ALA A 112 0.61 18.98 -8.68
CA ALA A 112 -0.08 17.83 -9.25
C ALA A 112 -0.85 17.01 -8.20
N TRP A 113 -0.31 16.91 -6.98
CA TRP A 113 -0.92 16.16 -5.89
C TRP A 113 -1.99 16.93 -5.09
N ARG A 114 -1.96 18.25 -5.11
CA ARG A 114 -2.91 19.07 -4.35
C ARG A 114 -4.37 18.77 -4.61
N ASN A 115 -4.71 18.36 -5.81
CA ASN A 115 -6.09 18.11 -6.21
C ASN A 115 -6.54 16.66 -6.04
N GLY A 116 -5.65 15.71 -5.74
CA GLY A 116 -6.00 14.30 -5.52
C GLY A 116 -6.89 13.63 -6.58
N ASP A 117 -7.68 14.42 -7.28
CA ASP A 117 -8.68 13.99 -8.25
C ASP A 117 -8.07 13.11 -9.35
N TRP A 118 -6.82 13.42 -9.73
CA TRP A 118 -6.09 12.63 -10.73
C TRP A 118 -5.88 11.16 -10.28
N TRP A 119 -5.60 10.95 -9.00
CA TRP A 119 -5.36 9.65 -8.41
C TRP A 119 -6.66 8.91 -8.12
N ILE A 120 -7.61 9.61 -7.52
CA ILE A 120 -8.94 9.07 -7.18
C ILE A 120 -9.66 8.62 -8.45
N ALA A 121 -9.57 9.40 -9.53
CA ALA A 121 -10.14 9.03 -10.84
C ALA A 121 -9.50 7.76 -11.44
N ARG A 122 -8.31 7.36 -10.97
CA ARG A 122 -7.60 6.13 -11.36
C ARG A 122 -7.76 4.99 -10.35
N GLY A 123 -8.60 5.17 -9.34
CA GLY A 123 -8.88 4.16 -8.33
C GLY A 123 -7.85 4.09 -7.20
N TYR A 124 -7.10 5.18 -6.95
CA TYR A 124 -6.11 5.26 -5.89
C TYR A 124 -6.44 6.35 -4.89
N ASP A 125 -6.34 6.07 -3.59
CA ASP A 125 -6.35 7.09 -2.54
C ASP A 125 -4.89 7.43 -2.16
N PRO A 126 -4.35 8.54 -2.65
CA PRO A 126 -2.93 8.85 -2.47
C PRO A 126 -2.54 9.20 -1.04
N TRP A 127 -3.51 9.47 -0.16
CA TRP A 127 -3.26 9.83 1.24
C TRP A 127 -3.76 8.77 2.21
N PHE A 128 -4.00 7.56 1.70
CA PHE A 128 -4.69 6.54 2.48
C PHE A 128 -3.94 6.15 3.76
N GLY A 129 -2.62 5.97 3.70
CA GLY A 129 -1.82 5.52 4.84
C GLY A 129 -2.08 6.28 6.14
N ARG A 130 -2.29 7.60 6.06
CA ARG A 130 -2.58 8.44 7.25
C ARG A 130 -3.96 8.18 7.88
N GLN A 131 -4.87 7.52 7.17
CA GLN A 131 -6.23 7.24 7.63
C GLN A 131 -6.33 5.94 8.44
N LEU A 132 -5.32 5.08 8.37
CA LEU A 132 -5.32 3.75 8.97
C LEU A 132 -5.74 3.70 10.45
N PRO A 133 -5.22 4.56 11.36
CA PRO A 133 -5.60 4.48 12.77
C PRO A 133 -7.10 4.66 12.98
N ALA A 134 -7.68 5.68 12.34
CA ALA A 134 -9.11 5.97 12.47
C ALA A 134 -9.99 4.88 11.84
N LEU A 135 -9.52 4.25 10.75
CA LEU A 135 -10.21 3.11 10.12
C LEU A 135 -10.17 1.89 11.04
N PHE A 136 -9.04 1.60 11.65
CA PHE A 136 -8.89 0.49 12.59
C PHE A 136 -9.81 0.64 13.81
N GLU A 137 -9.90 1.86 14.37
CA GLU A 137 -10.84 2.17 15.45
C GLU A 137 -12.31 1.93 15.04
N ARG A 138 -12.70 2.40 13.86
CA ARG A 138 -14.07 2.20 13.35
C ARG A 138 -14.40 0.73 13.08
N CYS A 139 -13.40 -0.06 12.72
CA CYS A 139 -13.54 -1.51 12.54
C CYS A 139 -13.49 -2.30 13.86
N GLY A 140 -13.42 -1.63 15.01
CA GLY A 140 -13.47 -2.27 16.34
C GLY A 140 -12.18 -2.99 16.74
N LEU A 141 -11.04 -2.61 16.17
CA LEU A 141 -9.73 -3.07 16.63
C LEU A 141 -9.31 -2.28 17.88
N GLU A 142 -8.58 -2.95 18.76
CA GLU A 142 -8.06 -2.43 20.03
C GLU A 142 -6.53 -2.37 20.01
N ASP A 143 -5.93 -1.75 21.02
CA ASP A 143 -4.47 -1.63 21.20
C ASP A 143 -3.78 -1.07 19.95
N ILE A 144 -4.43 -0.14 19.25
CA ILE A 144 -3.96 0.40 17.98
C ILE A 144 -2.66 1.16 18.17
N ARG A 145 -1.70 0.88 17.31
CA ARG A 145 -0.43 1.59 17.19
C ARG A 145 -0.17 1.93 15.74
N HIS A 146 0.58 3.00 15.54
CA HIS A 146 0.86 3.52 14.22
C HIS A 146 2.25 4.15 14.18
N GLU A 147 3.01 3.84 13.15
CA GLU A 147 4.31 4.41 12.85
C GLU A 147 4.31 4.90 11.39
N ALA A 148 5.12 5.91 11.11
CA ALA A 148 5.31 6.38 9.75
C ALA A 148 6.79 6.66 9.51
N SER A 149 7.30 6.25 8.34
CA SER A 149 8.70 6.37 7.98
C SER A 149 8.86 6.70 6.50
N THR A 150 9.93 7.41 6.18
CA THR A 150 10.35 7.69 4.82
C THR A 150 11.86 7.75 4.73
N GLU A 151 12.40 7.74 3.53
CA GLU A 151 13.84 7.83 3.26
C GLU A 151 14.12 8.94 2.25
N VAL A 152 15.31 9.50 2.33
CA VAL A 152 15.86 10.40 1.31
C VAL A 152 16.85 9.61 0.47
N VAL A 153 16.63 9.58 -0.83
CA VAL A 153 17.45 8.81 -1.77
C VAL A 153 17.89 9.69 -2.94
N ARG A 154 18.86 9.23 -3.72
CA ARG A 154 19.20 9.88 -5.00
C ARG A 154 18.08 9.66 -6.01
N GLY A 155 17.90 10.64 -6.90
CA GLY A 155 16.91 10.53 -7.97
C GLY A 155 17.16 9.33 -8.89
N ASP A 156 18.41 9.04 -9.23
CA ASP A 156 18.80 7.88 -10.06
C ASP A 156 18.86 6.54 -9.29
N SER A 157 18.45 6.53 -8.03
CA SER A 157 18.39 5.29 -7.23
C SER A 157 17.39 4.27 -7.82
N PRO A 158 17.50 2.98 -7.45
CA PRO A 158 16.52 1.98 -7.87
C PRO A 158 15.07 2.35 -7.54
N TRP A 159 14.85 3.03 -6.42
CA TRP A 159 13.53 3.52 -6.05
C TRP A 159 13.08 4.68 -6.96
N GLY A 160 13.96 5.64 -7.24
CA GLY A 160 13.65 6.76 -8.12
C GLY A 160 13.28 6.29 -9.53
N GLN A 161 14.04 5.34 -10.08
CA GLN A 161 13.76 4.71 -11.38
C GLN A 161 12.41 3.98 -11.36
N TRP A 162 12.16 3.14 -10.36
CA TRP A 162 10.90 2.44 -10.20
C TRP A 162 9.71 3.41 -10.08
N PHE A 163 9.87 4.49 -9.33
CA PHE A 163 8.78 5.46 -9.15
C PHE A 163 8.51 6.25 -10.44
N ALA A 164 9.55 6.63 -11.17
CA ALA A 164 9.41 7.26 -12.48
C ALA A 164 8.67 6.35 -13.47
N GLU A 165 9.04 5.07 -13.56
CA GLU A 165 8.33 4.08 -14.38
C GLU A 165 6.88 3.91 -13.94
N THR A 166 6.62 3.90 -12.63
CA THR A 166 5.26 3.82 -12.08
C THR A 166 4.42 5.02 -12.50
N LEU A 167 4.97 6.23 -12.42
CA LEU A 167 4.28 7.46 -12.87
C LEU A 167 3.94 7.41 -14.36
N GLU A 168 4.85 6.89 -15.20
CA GLU A 168 4.59 6.70 -16.64
C GLU A 168 3.44 5.71 -16.88
N VAL A 169 3.45 4.57 -16.21
CA VAL A 169 2.37 3.59 -16.32
C VAL A 169 1.04 4.21 -15.86
N MET A 170 1.02 4.87 -14.72
CA MET A 170 -0.18 5.51 -14.19
C MET A 170 -0.72 6.62 -15.10
N ASN A 171 0.16 7.34 -15.79
CA ASN A 171 -0.24 8.35 -16.78
C ASN A 171 -1.00 7.72 -17.97
N THR A 172 -0.71 6.47 -18.31
CA THR A 172 -1.42 5.74 -19.38
C THR A 172 -2.79 5.18 -18.94
N LEU A 173 -3.00 4.94 -17.65
CA LEU A 173 -4.23 4.33 -17.11
C LEU A 173 -5.41 5.30 -17.04
N GLY A 174 -5.21 6.60 -17.18
CA GLY A 174 -6.26 7.60 -17.14
C GLY A 174 -6.87 7.88 -18.50
N GLY A 175 -8.17 7.70 -18.63
CA GLY A 175 -8.88 7.90 -19.88
C GLY A 175 -8.75 9.33 -20.46
N GLY A 176 -8.13 9.43 -21.60
CA GLY A 176 -7.93 10.66 -22.37
C GLY A 176 -6.45 11.04 -22.53
N ALA A 177 -6.08 11.56 -23.69
CA ALA A 177 -4.74 12.10 -23.90
C ALA A 177 -4.54 13.36 -23.04
N PRO A 178 -3.41 13.47 -22.28
CA PRO A 178 -3.11 14.67 -21.53
C PRO A 178 -2.91 15.86 -22.47
N SER A 179 -3.23 17.07 -22.00
CA SER A 179 -2.87 18.29 -22.71
C SER A 179 -1.33 18.44 -22.79
N GLU A 180 -0.83 19.25 -23.73
CA GLU A 180 0.62 19.50 -23.82
C GLU A 180 1.23 20.09 -22.55
N VAL A 181 0.43 20.82 -21.76
CA VAL A 181 0.87 21.38 -20.47
C VAL A 181 1.01 20.26 -19.44
N GLN A 182 -0.02 19.42 -19.30
CA GLN A 182 0.00 18.28 -18.40
C GLN A 182 1.12 17.30 -18.74
N GLN A 183 1.38 17.07 -20.02
CA GLN A 183 2.48 16.21 -20.45
C GLN A 183 3.85 16.78 -20.05
N ARG A 184 4.08 18.08 -20.24
CA ARG A 184 5.35 18.73 -19.83
C ARG A 184 5.55 18.75 -18.32
N GLU A 185 4.47 18.97 -17.55
CA GLU A 185 4.51 18.89 -16.10
C GLU A 185 4.88 17.47 -15.63
N HIS A 186 4.23 16.46 -16.22
CA HIS A 186 4.53 15.06 -15.95
C HIS A 186 5.98 14.71 -16.26
N GLU A 187 6.49 15.08 -17.44
CA GLU A 187 7.91 14.87 -17.85
C GLU A 187 8.87 15.53 -16.86
N GLY A 188 8.56 16.74 -16.38
CA GLY A 188 9.37 17.44 -15.38
C GLY A 188 9.37 16.73 -14.01
N ILE A 189 8.24 16.16 -13.61
CA ILE A 189 8.13 15.37 -12.40
C ILE A 189 8.98 14.09 -12.53
N VAL A 190 8.78 13.32 -13.59
CA VAL A 190 9.54 12.09 -13.87
C VAL A 190 11.04 12.35 -13.89
N ALA A 191 11.47 13.40 -14.60
CA ALA A 191 12.87 13.78 -14.68
C ALA A 191 13.50 14.02 -13.29
N THR A 192 12.76 14.57 -12.35
CA THR A 192 13.24 14.80 -10.97
C THR A 192 13.63 13.49 -10.27
N PHE A 193 12.90 12.40 -10.52
CA PHE A 193 13.13 11.11 -9.89
C PHE A 193 14.22 10.26 -10.56
N VAL A 194 14.73 10.67 -11.70
CA VAL A 194 15.85 10.00 -12.40
C VAL A 194 17.12 10.84 -12.49
N ASP A 195 17.10 12.08 -12.00
CA ASP A 195 18.25 12.98 -12.02
C ASP A 195 19.25 12.63 -10.90
N PRO A 196 20.49 12.18 -11.23
CA PRO A 196 21.51 11.82 -10.24
C PRO A 196 21.98 13.01 -9.39
N SER A 197 21.73 14.24 -9.79
CA SER A 197 22.10 15.44 -9.02
C SER A 197 21.06 15.77 -7.93
N THR A 198 19.85 15.22 -8.02
CA THR A 198 18.74 15.50 -7.13
C THR A 198 18.68 14.51 -5.96
N TRP A 199 18.37 15.01 -4.78
CA TRP A 199 17.91 14.20 -3.66
C TRP A 199 16.39 14.26 -3.59
N VAL A 200 15.75 13.10 -3.43
CA VAL A 200 14.30 12.98 -3.39
C VAL A 200 13.85 12.30 -2.12
N LEU A 201 12.74 12.79 -1.58
CA LEU A 201 12.01 12.15 -0.49
C LEU A 201 11.11 11.09 -1.10
N ARG A 202 11.07 9.92 -0.48
CA ARG A 202 10.17 8.82 -0.85
C ARG A 202 8.75 9.05 -0.30
N GLU A 203 7.86 8.11 -0.60
CA GLU A 203 6.55 8.02 0.05
C GLU A 203 6.71 7.96 1.59
N LEU A 204 5.75 8.51 2.29
CA LEU A 204 5.61 8.25 3.71
C LEU A 204 4.87 6.93 3.88
N LEU A 205 5.60 5.89 4.26
CA LEU A 205 5.02 4.58 4.52
C LEU A 205 4.47 4.54 5.95
N HIS A 206 3.18 4.31 6.06
CA HIS A 206 2.48 4.16 7.33
C HIS A 206 2.32 2.67 7.64
N ALA A 207 2.73 2.27 8.84
CA ALA A 207 2.46 0.95 9.39
C ALA A 207 1.49 1.11 10.57
N CYS A 208 0.36 0.46 10.48
CA CYS A 208 -0.65 0.45 11.53
C CYS A 208 -0.94 -0.99 11.94
N TRP A 209 -1.02 -1.24 13.24
CA TRP A 209 -1.44 -2.53 13.76
C TRP A 209 -2.43 -2.39 14.91
N GLY A 210 -3.40 -3.28 14.93
CA GLY A 210 -4.44 -3.32 15.94
C GLY A 210 -4.85 -4.75 16.25
N ARG A 211 -5.40 -4.99 17.41
CA ARG A 211 -5.79 -6.30 17.89
C ARG A 211 -7.29 -6.52 17.79
N ARG A 212 -7.73 -7.68 17.32
CA ARG A 212 -9.13 -8.07 17.43
C ARG A 212 -9.49 -8.26 18.91
N ALA A 213 -10.60 -7.68 19.36
CA ALA A 213 -11.08 -7.84 20.72
C ALA A 213 -11.12 -9.32 21.15
N GLY A 214 -10.66 -9.60 22.36
CA GLY A 214 -10.85 -10.91 22.98
C GLY A 214 -12.33 -11.21 23.19
N GLN A 215 -12.73 -12.49 23.22
CA GLN A 215 -14.04 -12.81 23.74
C GLN A 215 -14.02 -12.43 25.22
N GLY A 216 -14.85 -11.45 25.60
CA GLY A 216 -15.02 -11.09 27.00
C GLY A 216 -15.40 -12.33 27.80
N GLY A 217 -14.60 -12.59 28.83
CA GLY A 217 -14.90 -13.66 29.79
C GLY A 217 -16.11 -13.34 30.64
#